data_f854cba72ef3287133cb889e73660997
#
_entry.id   f854cba72ef3287133cb889e73660997
#
_cell.length_a   1.000
_cell.length_b   1.000
_cell.length_c   1.000
_cell.angle_alpha   90.00
_cell.angle_beta   90.00
_cell.angle_gamma   90.00
#
_symmetry.space_group_name_H-M   'P 1'
#
loop_
_entity.id
_entity.type
_entity.pdbx_description
1 polymer ?
#
loop_
_entity_poly.entity_id
_entity_poly.type
_entity_poly.pdbx_seq_one_letter_code
_entity_poly.pdbx_strand_id
1 'polypeptide(L)'
;MKLFMVGSGAIGCELLKNYAMLGIGSGEKGMIVLTDPDHIEVSNLNRQFLFREKHLRKPKASTAAAAAIDMNPEIKGRVYARLDKVHPGTDHIYTDKFFEDLTIVTNALDNIAARRYVDSRCVSARTPLLESGTLGPKGHVQVVVPNKTESYGSQADPENTTDIPQCTLKMFPEETLHCVEWARDKF
;
A
#
# COMPACT_ATOMS: atom_id res chain seq x y z
N MET A 1 18.29 -5.03 4.49
CA MET A 1 16.95 -4.72 4.98
C MET A 1 15.94 -5.62 4.29
N LYS A 2 15.02 -6.21 5.04
CA LYS A 2 13.88 -6.99 4.54
C LYS A 2 12.62 -6.16 4.73
N LEU A 3 12.01 -5.74 3.65
CA LEU A 3 10.85 -4.86 3.64
C LEU A 3 9.63 -5.61 3.10
N PHE A 4 8.48 -5.45 3.76
CA PHE A 4 7.20 -5.89 3.25
C PHE A 4 6.32 -4.66 2.94
N MET A 5 5.88 -4.55 1.70
CA MET A 5 5.02 -3.46 1.24
C MET A 5 3.62 -4.00 0.90
N VAL A 6 2.59 -3.44 1.53
CA VAL A 6 1.20 -3.84 1.33
C VAL A 6 0.48 -2.77 0.52
N GLY A 7 0.13 -3.11 -0.70
CA GLY A 7 -0.50 -2.24 -1.68
C GLY A 7 0.48 -1.64 -2.69
N SER A 8 0.08 -1.60 -3.96
CA SER A 8 0.81 -0.98 -5.08
C SER A 8 -0.08 -0.02 -5.88
N GLY A 9 -0.97 0.68 -5.19
CA GLY A 9 -1.73 1.80 -5.72
C GLY A 9 -0.87 3.05 -5.95
N ALA A 10 -1.44 4.25 -5.89
CA ALA A 10 -0.71 5.49 -6.13
C ALA A 10 0.44 5.70 -5.13
N ILE A 11 0.14 5.60 -3.83
CA ILE A 11 1.16 5.69 -2.77
C ILE A 11 2.19 4.58 -2.93
N GLY A 12 1.75 3.33 -3.17
CA GLY A 12 2.65 2.20 -3.35
C GLY A 12 3.62 2.37 -4.51
N CYS A 13 3.18 2.94 -5.63
CA CYS A 13 4.05 3.26 -6.76
C CYS A 13 5.15 4.26 -6.36
N GLU A 14 4.79 5.32 -5.62
CA GLU A 14 5.75 6.33 -5.15
C GLU A 14 6.75 5.75 -4.14
N LEU A 15 6.26 4.97 -3.18
CA LEU A 15 7.12 4.32 -2.20
C LEU A 15 8.10 3.37 -2.87
N LEU A 16 7.61 2.48 -3.74
CA LEU A 16 8.45 1.47 -4.39
C LEU A 16 9.53 2.11 -5.28
N LYS A 17 9.20 3.18 -6.01
CA LYS A 17 10.20 3.98 -6.74
C LYS A 17 11.29 4.49 -5.81
N ASN A 18 10.90 5.13 -4.71
CA ASN A 18 11.87 5.68 -3.76
C ASN A 18 12.72 4.58 -3.13
N TYR A 19 12.13 3.44 -2.78
CA TYR A 19 12.89 2.30 -2.25
C TYR A 19 13.89 1.74 -3.26
N ALA A 20 13.50 1.62 -4.52
CA ALA A 20 14.41 1.19 -5.58
C ALA A 20 15.58 2.17 -5.75
N MET A 21 15.30 3.48 -5.80
CA MET A 21 16.33 4.51 -5.97
C MET A 21 17.26 4.64 -4.75
N LEU A 22 16.75 4.40 -3.55
CA LEU A 22 17.55 4.37 -2.32
C LEU A 22 18.35 3.05 -2.15
N GLY A 23 18.15 2.07 -3.03
CA GLY A 23 18.79 0.77 -2.93
C GLY A 23 18.26 -0.09 -1.78
N ILE A 24 17.03 0.15 -1.32
CA ILE A 24 16.40 -0.71 -0.31
C ILE A 24 16.30 -2.13 -0.87
N GLY A 25 16.73 -3.10 -0.09
CA GLY A 25 16.73 -4.51 -0.50
C GLY A 25 17.92 -4.95 -1.35
N SER A 26 18.83 -4.07 -1.80
CA SER A 26 19.98 -4.42 -2.65
C SER A 26 21.08 -5.18 -1.92
N GLY A 27 21.20 -5.02 -0.59
CA GLY A 27 22.23 -5.73 0.19
C GLY A 27 22.06 -7.26 0.15
N GLU A 28 23.12 -7.99 0.50
CA GLU A 28 23.23 -9.45 0.39
C GLU A 28 22.03 -10.23 0.96
N LYS A 29 21.54 -9.83 2.14
CA LYS A 29 20.34 -10.40 2.79
C LYS A 29 19.10 -9.53 2.64
N GLY A 30 19.15 -8.55 1.72
CA GLY A 30 18.07 -7.62 1.49
C GLY A 30 16.98 -8.23 0.60
N MET A 31 15.75 -7.81 0.83
CA MET A 31 14.61 -8.13 -0.05
C MET A 31 13.46 -7.15 0.12
N ILE A 32 12.65 -7.03 -0.90
CA ILE A 32 11.35 -6.38 -0.88
C ILE A 32 10.30 -7.42 -1.23
N VAL A 33 9.34 -7.65 -0.35
CA VAL A 33 8.12 -8.40 -0.67
C VAL A 33 7.01 -7.36 -0.88
N LEU A 34 6.36 -7.42 -2.03
CA LEU A 34 5.28 -6.53 -2.41
C LEU A 34 4.02 -7.35 -2.62
N THR A 35 2.89 -6.95 -2.04
CA THR A 35 1.62 -7.61 -2.29
C THR A 35 0.53 -6.64 -2.69
N ASP A 36 -0.26 -7.03 -3.70
CA ASP A 36 -1.45 -6.32 -4.15
C ASP A 36 -2.31 -7.31 -4.96
N PRO A 37 -3.58 -7.55 -4.61
CA PRO A 37 -4.45 -8.49 -5.31
C PRO A 37 -5.02 -7.95 -6.62
N ASP A 38 -4.94 -6.64 -6.84
CA ASP A 38 -5.63 -5.96 -7.92
C ASP A 38 -4.92 -6.08 -9.26
N HIS A 39 -5.70 -5.85 -10.32
CA HIS A 39 -5.23 -5.69 -11.68
C HIS A 39 -5.27 -4.21 -12.10
N ILE A 40 -4.47 -3.89 -13.09
CA ILE A 40 -4.34 -2.52 -13.60
C ILE A 40 -5.55 -2.19 -14.49
N GLU A 41 -6.19 -1.07 -14.18
CA GLU A 41 -7.33 -0.51 -14.91
C GLU A 41 -6.98 0.84 -15.54
N VAL A 42 -7.79 1.29 -16.50
CA VAL A 42 -7.60 2.58 -17.16
C VAL A 42 -7.61 3.73 -16.16
N SER A 43 -8.51 3.67 -15.18
CA SER A 43 -8.65 4.65 -14.10
C SER A 43 -7.40 4.80 -13.22
N ASN A 44 -6.50 3.82 -13.24
CA ASN A 44 -5.26 3.86 -12.45
C ASN A 44 -4.14 4.67 -13.14
N LEU A 45 -4.16 4.76 -14.47
CA LEU A 45 -3.04 5.28 -15.26
C LEU A 45 -2.74 6.77 -15.04
N ASN A 46 -3.70 7.52 -14.53
CA ASN A 46 -3.56 8.95 -14.26
C ASN A 46 -2.72 9.28 -13.02
N ARG A 47 -2.54 8.32 -12.09
CA ARG A 47 -1.84 8.54 -10.81
C ARG A 47 -0.88 7.41 -10.40
N GLN A 48 -1.04 6.20 -10.92
CA GLN A 48 -0.16 5.07 -10.64
C GLN A 48 0.93 4.97 -11.73
N PHE A 49 1.89 5.86 -11.65
CA PHE A 49 2.83 6.17 -12.74
C PHE A 49 3.77 5.01 -13.15
N LEU A 50 3.89 3.95 -12.36
CA LEU A 50 4.63 2.74 -12.75
C LEU A 50 3.91 1.94 -13.84
N PHE A 51 2.63 2.24 -14.06
CA PHE A 51 1.80 1.53 -15.03
C PHE A 51 1.64 2.32 -16.33
N ARG A 52 1.42 1.61 -17.42
CA ARG A 52 1.21 2.14 -18.77
C ARG A 52 0.08 1.36 -19.44
N GLU A 53 -0.49 1.84 -20.53
CA GLU A 53 -1.57 1.19 -21.27
C GLU A 53 -1.26 -0.27 -21.61
N LYS A 54 -0.02 -0.59 -22.01
CA LYS A 54 0.44 -1.97 -22.28
C LYS A 54 0.37 -2.90 -21.05
N HIS A 55 0.12 -2.36 -19.88
CA HIS A 55 0.01 -3.10 -18.61
C HIS A 55 -1.44 -3.34 -18.19
N LEU A 56 -2.42 -2.84 -18.93
CA LEU A 56 -3.84 -3.04 -18.61
C LEU A 56 -4.16 -4.52 -18.41
N ARG A 57 -4.97 -4.81 -17.42
CA ARG A 57 -5.37 -6.15 -16.95
C ARG A 57 -4.24 -7.03 -16.41
N LYS A 58 -3.01 -6.53 -16.29
CA LYS A 58 -1.93 -7.24 -15.60
C LYS A 58 -2.01 -6.98 -14.09
N PRO A 59 -1.51 -7.91 -13.26
CA PRO A 59 -1.48 -7.70 -11.81
C PRO A 59 -0.62 -6.48 -11.44
N LYS A 60 -1.12 -5.66 -10.51
CA LYS A 60 -0.41 -4.46 -10.04
C LYS A 60 0.94 -4.80 -9.42
N ALA A 61 0.98 -5.76 -8.49
CA ALA A 61 2.20 -6.11 -7.75
C ALA A 61 3.35 -6.55 -8.66
N SER A 62 3.12 -7.49 -9.57
CA SER A 62 4.17 -7.98 -10.47
C SER A 62 4.65 -6.93 -11.46
N THR A 63 3.73 -6.08 -11.94
CA THR A 63 4.08 -4.98 -12.85
C THR A 63 4.88 -3.89 -12.14
N ALA A 64 4.51 -3.54 -10.90
CA ALA A 64 5.28 -2.59 -10.09
C ALA A 64 6.67 -3.11 -9.76
N ALA A 65 6.78 -4.40 -9.39
CA ALA A 65 8.06 -5.04 -9.13
C ALA A 65 9.00 -4.99 -10.35
N ALA A 66 8.47 -5.31 -11.54
CA ALA A 66 9.24 -5.22 -12.78
C ALA A 66 9.74 -3.80 -13.05
N ALA A 67 8.86 -2.80 -12.90
CA ALA A 67 9.24 -1.39 -13.08
C ALA A 67 10.31 -0.93 -12.07
N ALA A 68 10.25 -1.40 -10.83
CA ALA A 68 11.26 -1.08 -9.81
C ALA A 68 12.63 -1.71 -10.15
N ILE A 69 12.65 -2.94 -10.68
CA ILE A 69 13.88 -3.61 -11.13
C ILE A 69 14.49 -2.88 -12.34
N ASP A 70 13.64 -2.37 -13.25
CA ASP A 70 14.11 -1.56 -14.39
C ASP A 70 14.76 -0.24 -13.93
N MET A 71 14.26 0.36 -12.82
CA MET A 71 14.85 1.56 -12.22
C MET A 71 16.17 1.29 -11.50
N ASN A 72 16.26 0.17 -10.79
CA ASN A 72 17.47 -0.26 -10.11
C ASN A 72 17.73 -1.75 -10.31
N PRO A 73 18.59 -2.13 -11.28
CA PRO A 73 18.91 -3.52 -11.56
C PRO A 73 19.56 -4.28 -10.39
N GLU A 74 20.15 -3.61 -9.40
CA GLU A 74 20.77 -4.25 -8.24
C GLU A 74 19.77 -4.98 -7.32
N ILE A 75 18.49 -4.59 -7.38
CA ILE A 75 17.42 -5.28 -6.65
C ILE A 75 16.84 -6.49 -7.40
N LYS A 76 17.34 -6.78 -8.60
CA LYS A 76 16.90 -7.94 -9.38
C LYS A 76 17.12 -9.24 -8.60
N GLY A 77 16.09 -10.10 -8.58
CA GLY A 77 16.08 -11.33 -7.79
C GLY A 77 15.84 -11.13 -6.29
N ARG A 78 15.58 -9.88 -5.86
CA ARG A 78 15.32 -9.51 -4.46
C ARG A 78 13.98 -8.84 -4.25
N VAL A 79 13.19 -8.61 -5.32
CA VAL A 79 11.82 -8.11 -5.27
C VAL A 79 10.88 -9.24 -5.60
N TYR A 80 9.99 -9.55 -4.66
CA TYR A 80 9.03 -10.66 -4.74
C TYR A 80 7.61 -10.10 -4.74
N ALA A 81 6.91 -10.25 -5.85
CA ALA A 81 5.52 -9.85 -5.99
C ALA A 81 4.58 -11.00 -5.58
N ARG A 82 3.57 -10.67 -4.79
CA ARG A 82 2.48 -11.55 -4.38
C ARG A 82 1.15 -10.95 -4.79
N LEU A 83 0.14 -11.79 -4.95
CA LEU A 83 -1.21 -11.38 -5.36
C LEU A 83 -2.25 -11.58 -4.25
N ASP A 84 -1.78 -11.93 -3.07
CA ASP A 84 -2.66 -12.23 -1.95
C ASP A 84 -3.04 -10.94 -1.21
N LYS A 85 -4.30 -10.86 -0.78
CA LYS A 85 -4.71 -9.89 0.23
C LYS A 85 -4.06 -10.20 1.57
N VAL A 86 -3.75 -9.17 2.34
CA VAL A 86 -3.31 -9.31 3.74
C VAL A 86 -4.53 -9.16 4.64
N HIS A 87 -5.06 -10.27 5.14
CA HIS A 87 -6.23 -10.34 6.01
C HIS A 87 -6.25 -11.66 6.80
N PRO A 88 -7.12 -11.84 7.81
CA PRO A 88 -7.11 -13.06 8.64
C PRO A 88 -7.17 -14.38 7.88
N GLY A 89 -7.84 -14.43 6.73
CA GLY A 89 -7.90 -15.64 5.90
C GLY A 89 -6.58 -16.04 5.23
N THR A 90 -5.58 -15.16 5.23
CA THR A 90 -4.24 -15.39 4.66
C THR A 90 -3.14 -15.51 5.72
N ASP A 91 -3.50 -15.77 6.99
CA ASP A 91 -2.53 -15.98 8.08
C ASP A 91 -1.59 -17.16 7.85
N HIS A 92 -2.02 -18.16 7.09
CA HIS A 92 -1.19 -19.29 6.69
C HIS A 92 -0.09 -18.91 5.68
N ILE A 93 -0.23 -17.76 4.97
CA ILE A 93 0.77 -17.20 4.04
C ILE A 93 1.64 -16.18 4.78
N TYR A 94 0.99 -15.26 5.51
CA TYR A 94 1.62 -14.19 6.27
C TYR A 94 1.61 -14.54 7.76
N THR A 95 2.41 -15.55 8.11
CA THR A 95 2.51 -16.07 9.49
C THR A 95 3.19 -15.07 10.43
N ASP A 96 3.10 -15.31 11.75
CA ASP A 96 3.87 -14.52 12.73
C ASP A 96 5.33 -14.52 12.40
N LYS A 97 5.90 -15.68 12.08
CA LYS A 97 7.30 -15.81 11.70
C LYS A 97 7.65 -15.01 10.44
N PHE A 98 6.73 -14.88 9.48
CA PHE A 98 6.94 -14.00 8.33
C PHE A 98 7.16 -12.55 8.76
N PHE A 99 6.30 -12.03 9.64
CA PHE A 99 6.44 -10.67 10.15
C PHE A 99 7.67 -10.49 11.03
N GLU A 100 8.00 -11.43 11.90
CA GLU A 100 9.19 -11.40 12.76
C GLU A 100 10.50 -11.34 11.97
N ASP A 101 10.56 -11.98 10.80
CA ASP A 101 11.73 -11.99 9.92
C ASP A 101 11.93 -10.68 9.13
N LEU A 102 10.97 -9.76 9.18
CA LEU A 102 11.04 -8.48 8.48
C LEU A 102 11.82 -7.42 9.28
N THR A 103 12.41 -6.49 8.58
CA THR A 103 12.99 -5.28 9.19
C THR A 103 11.92 -4.21 9.38
N ILE A 104 10.97 -4.13 8.44
CA ILE A 104 9.92 -3.10 8.43
C ILE A 104 8.78 -3.51 7.50
N VAL A 105 7.57 -3.05 7.83
CA VAL A 105 6.39 -3.12 6.98
C VAL A 105 6.00 -1.72 6.54
N THR A 106 5.48 -1.56 5.33
CA THR A 106 4.95 -0.29 4.83
C THR A 106 3.57 -0.50 4.24
N ASN A 107 2.61 0.31 4.68
CA ASN A 107 1.24 0.28 4.20
C ASN A 107 1.00 1.37 3.15
N ALA A 108 0.41 0.96 2.02
CA ALA A 108 -0.12 1.83 0.99
C ALA A 108 -1.58 1.42 0.67
N LEU A 109 -2.36 1.27 1.73
CA LEU A 109 -3.72 0.74 1.74
C LEU A 109 -4.76 1.87 1.69
N ASP A 110 -5.95 1.55 1.19
CA ASP A 110 -7.08 2.46 1.04
C ASP A 110 -8.26 2.18 1.99
N ASN A 111 -8.16 1.14 2.83
CA ASN A 111 -9.23 0.80 3.76
C ASN A 111 -8.73 0.59 5.19
N ILE A 112 -9.54 1.02 6.15
CA ILE A 112 -9.23 1.02 7.58
C ILE A 112 -9.08 -0.39 8.14
N ALA A 113 -9.91 -1.33 7.70
CA ALA A 113 -9.89 -2.70 8.21
C ALA A 113 -8.56 -3.40 7.91
N ALA A 114 -8.04 -3.26 6.69
CA ALA A 114 -6.74 -3.81 6.31
C ALA A 114 -5.59 -3.13 7.07
N ARG A 115 -5.65 -1.80 7.26
CA ARG A 115 -4.65 -1.05 8.04
C ARG A 115 -4.58 -1.55 9.48
N ARG A 116 -5.73 -1.68 10.16
CA ARG A 116 -5.81 -2.21 11.53
C ARG A 116 -5.31 -3.62 11.64
N TYR A 117 -5.63 -4.47 10.64
CA TYR A 117 -5.14 -5.84 10.62
C TYR A 117 -3.61 -5.89 10.49
N VAL A 118 -3.02 -5.19 9.53
CA VAL A 118 -1.56 -5.15 9.36
C VAL A 118 -0.87 -4.55 10.60
N ASP A 119 -1.42 -3.48 11.17
CA ASP A 119 -0.93 -2.89 12.42
C ASP A 119 -0.91 -3.91 13.56
N SER A 120 -2.01 -4.64 13.77
CA SER A 120 -2.08 -5.66 14.81
C SER A 120 -1.02 -6.76 14.64
N ARG A 121 -0.75 -7.17 13.40
CA ARG A 121 0.30 -8.16 13.08
C ARG A 121 1.69 -7.60 13.36
N CYS A 122 1.94 -6.35 12.98
CA CYS A 122 3.20 -5.67 13.23
C CYS A 122 3.48 -5.49 14.72
N VAL A 123 2.46 -5.09 15.49
CA VAL A 123 2.56 -4.95 16.95
C VAL A 123 2.86 -6.30 17.60
N SER A 124 2.13 -7.37 17.22
CA SER A 124 2.34 -8.73 17.73
C SER A 124 3.75 -9.25 17.45
N ALA A 125 4.22 -9.08 16.23
CA ALA A 125 5.56 -9.52 15.78
C ALA A 125 6.68 -8.57 16.20
N ARG A 126 6.37 -7.43 16.85
CA ARG A 126 7.32 -6.37 17.20
C ARG A 126 8.07 -5.79 16.00
N THR A 127 7.44 -5.78 14.85
CA THR A 127 8.01 -5.28 13.60
C THR A 127 7.56 -3.84 13.36
N PRO A 128 8.46 -2.89 13.08
CA PRO A 128 8.10 -1.51 12.78
C PRO A 128 7.18 -1.42 11.55
N LEU A 129 6.23 -0.48 11.60
CA LEU A 129 5.30 -0.19 10.52
C LEU A 129 5.37 1.30 10.14
N LEU A 130 5.47 1.58 8.85
CA LEU A 130 5.20 2.88 8.28
C LEU A 130 3.80 2.85 7.68
N GLU A 131 2.86 3.47 8.37
CA GLU A 131 1.50 3.64 7.91
C GLU A 131 1.39 4.90 7.06
N SER A 132 0.67 4.83 5.95
CA SER A 132 0.46 5.99 5.10
C SER A 132 -0.92 5.94 4.42
N GLY A 133 -1.49 7.11 4.22
CA GLY A 133 -2.78 7.24 3.58
C GLY A 133 -3.09 8.65 3.13
N THR A 134 -4.15 8.77 2.35
CA THR A 134 -4.68 10.07 1.91
C THR A 134 -6.17 10.12 2.16
N LEU A 135 -6.66 11.31 2.46
CA LEU A 135 -8.08 11.65 2.53
C LEU A 135 -8.27 12.97 1.79
N GLY A 136 -8.70 12.88 0.54
CA GLY A 136 -8.75 14.05 -0.35
C GLY A 136 -7.38 14.73 -0.48
N PRO A 137 -7.27 16.04 -0.19
CA PRO A 137 -6.02 16.79 -0.29
C PRO A 137 -5.07 16.57 0.90
N LYS A 138 -5.50 15.86 1.94
CA LYS A 138 -4.71 15.62 3.14
C LYS A 138 -3.96 14.30 3.04
N GLY A 139 -2.66 14.31 3.34
CA GLY A 139 -1.85 13.13 3.52
C GLY A 139 -1.66 12.83 5.02
N HIS A 140 -1.52 11.54 5.33
CA HIS A 140 -1.21 11.05 6.67
C HIS A 140 -0.04 10.09 6.61
N VAL A 141 0.88 10.24 7.53
CA VAL A 141 2.00 9.30 7.76
C VAL A 141 2.13 9.07 9.24
N GLN A 142 2.21 7.81 9.64
CA GLN A 142 2.45 7.43 11.03
C GLN A 142 3.58 6.39 11.09
N VAL A 143 4.53 6.63 11.99
CA VAL A 143 5.59 5.69 12.29
C VAL A 143 5.18 4.91 13.53
N VAL A 144 4.99 3.61 13.40
CA VAL A 144 4.67 2.70 14.49
C VAL A 144 5.91 1.88 14.82
N VAL A 145 6.45 2.10 16.01
CA VAL A 145 7.53 1.28 16.58
C VAL A 145 6.95 0.58 17.79
N PRO A 146 6.68 -0.73 17.72
CA PRO A 146 6.04 -1.46 18.82
C PRO A 146 6.75 -1.26 20.15
N ASN A 147 5.99 -1.07 21.22
CA ASN A 147 6.43 -0.73 22.58
C ASN A 147 7.13 0.63 22.75
N LYS A 148 7.18 1.49 21.72
CA LYS A 148 7.80 2.82 21.79
C LYS A 148 6.88 3.94 21.36
N THR A 149 6.01 3.70 20.39
CA THR A 149 5.04 4.67 19.89
C THR A 149 3.64 4.11 19.96
N GLU A 150 2.65 4.97 19.79
CA GLU A 150 1.28 4.53 19.56
C GLU A 150 1.17 3.71 18.28
N SER A 151 0.28 2.72 18.27
CA SER A 151 -0.06 1.97 17.07
C SER A 151 -1.17 2.67 16.28
N TYR A 152 -1.35 2.28 15.03
CA TYR A 152 -2.47 2.79 14.23
C TYR A 152 -3.81 2.42 14.85
N GLY A 153 -3.95 1.20 15.35
CA GLY A 153 -5.18 0.69 15.97
C GLY A 153 -5.50 1.27 17.35
N SER A 154 -4.53 1.93 18.03
CA SER A 154 -4.76 2.60 19.31
C SER A 154 -5.39 3.99 19.16
N GLN A 155 -5.41 4.54 17.96
CA GLN A 155 -6.02 5.82 17.65
C GLN A 155 -7.48 5.62 17.24
N ALA A 156 -8.36 6.55 17.63
CA ALA A 156 -9.70 6.59 17.09
C ALA A 156 -9.62 7.11 15.65
N ASP A 157 -10.02 6.26 14.69
CA ASP A 157 -10.30 6.78 13.35
C ASP A 157 -11.41 7.84 13.47
N PRO A 158 -11.41 8.90 12.65
CA PRO A 158 -12.55 9.78 12.57
C PRO A 158 -13.79 8.91 12.33
N GLU A 159 -14.80 9.10 13.17
CA GLU A 159 -16.07 8.38 13.05
C GLU A 159 -16.50 8.39 11.60
N ASN A 160 -16.93 7.23 11.10
CA ASN A 160 -17.31 6.98 9.72
C ASN A 160 -18.00 8.21 9.11
N THR A 161 -17.21 9.04 8.49
CA THR A 161 -17.78 9.92 7.49
C THR A 161 -18.17 8.98 6.36
N THR A 162 -19.45 8.81 6.15
CA THR A 162 -20.04 8.25 4.94
C THR A 162 -19.65 9.08 3.71
N ASP A 163 -18.72 9.98 3.89
CA ASP A 163 -18.23 10.88 2.87
C ASP A 163 -17.35 10.10 1.88
N ILE A 164 -17.86 9.99 0.69
CA ILE A 164 -17.12 9.46 -0.44
C ILE A 164 -15.86 10.33 -0.61
N PRO A 165 -14.67 9.74 -0.75
CA PRO A 165 -13.44 10.50 -0.90
C PRO A 165 -13.57 11.57 -1.99
N GLN A 166 -13.21 12.80 -1.71
CA GLN A 166 -13.33 13.91 -2.67
C GLN A 166 -12.57 13.66 -3.98
N CYS A 167 -11.53 12.85 -3.97
CA CYS A 167 -10.86 12.42 -5.18
C CYS A 167 -11.78 11.55 -6.06
N THR A 168 -12.59 10.69 -5.48
CA THR A 168 -13.58 9.89 -6.20
C THR A 168 -14.70 10.79 -6.75
N LEU A 169 -15.22 11.72 -5.93
CA LEU A 169 -16.27 12.66 -6.35
C LEU A 169 -15.82 13.62 -7.45
N LYS A 170 -14.61 14.17 -7.35
CA LYS A 170 -14.12 15.22 -8.26
C LYS A 170 -13.48 14.72 -9.54
N MET A 171 -12.91 13.53 -9.52
CA MET A 171 -12.10 13.02 -10.63
C MET A 171 -12.67 11.76 -11.27
N PHE A 172 -13.35 10.90 -10.52
CA PHE A 172 -13.82 9.60 -11.00
C PHE A 172 -15.12 9.15 -10.32
N PRO A 173 -16.25 9.81 -10.59
CA PRO A 173 -17.55 9.32 -10.12
C PRO A 173 -17.91 8.05 -10.90
N GLU A 174 -17.82 6.89 -10.27
CA GLU A 174 -18.17 5.60 -10.88
C GLU A 174 -19.63 5.21 -10.63
N GLU A 175 -20.23 5.74 -9.56
CA GLU A 175 -21.60 5.43 -9.17
C GLU A 175 -22.52 6.66 -9.21
N THR A 176 -23.83 6.44 -9.35
CA THR A 176 -24.83 7.51 -9.33
C THR A 176 -24.75 8.37 -8.06
N LEU A 177 -24.46 7.73 -6.92
CA LEU A 177 -24.33 8.43 -5.64
C LEU A 177 -23.14 9.42 -5.68
N HIS A 178 -22.04 9.07 -6.30
CA HIS A 178 -20.88 9.95 -6.49
C HIS A 178 -21.25 11.20 -7.29
N CYS A 179 -22.06 11.03 -8.33
CA CYS A 179 -22.53 12.16 -9.15
C CYS A 179 -23.46 13.08 -8.36
N VAL A 180 -24.37 12.52 -7.55
CA VAL A 180 -25.29 13.27 -6.70
C VAL A 180 -24.54 14.06 -5.63
N GLU A 181 -23.58 13.46 -4.95
CA GLU A 181 -22.77 14.14 -3.93
C GLU A 181 -21.84 15.21 -4.54
N TRP A 182 -21.28 14.95 -5.72
CA TRP A 182 -20.53 15.97 -6.45
C TRP A 182 -21.42 17.18 -6.79
N ALA A 183 -22.62 16.94 -7.26
CA ALA A 183 -23.57 18.01 -7.55
C ALA A 183 -23.92 18.81 -6.29
N ARG A 184 -24.16 18.13 -5.16
CA ARG A 184 -24.43 18.78 -3.86
C ARG A 184 -23.24 19.63 -3.37
N ASP A 185 -22.00 19.23 -3.63
CA ASP A 185 -20.78 20.00 -3.27
C ASP A 185 -20.62 21.26 -4.13
N LYS A 186 -21.28 21.33 -5.30
CA LYS A 186 -21.19 22.44 -6.26
C LYS A 186 -22.32 23.46 -6.14
N PHE A 187 -23.46 23.09 -5.57
CA PHE A 187 -24.63 23.92 -5.40
C PHE A 187 -24.96 24.19 -3.92
#